data_12da4af03a682473dab7c81bf0febd1c
#
_entry.id   12da4af03a682473dab7c81bf0febd1c
#
_cell.length_a   1.000
_cell.length_b   1.000
_cell.length_c   1.000
_cell.angle_alpha   90.00
_cell.angle_beta   90.00
_cell.angle_gamma   90.00
#
_symmetry.space_group_name_H-M   'P 1'
#
loop_
_entity.id
_entity.type
_entity.pdbx_description
1 polymer ?
#
loop_
_entity_poly.entity_id
_entity_poly.type
_entity_poly.pdbx_seq_one_letter_code
_entity_poly.pdbx_strand_id
1 'polypeptide(L)'
;MTTERDFTQAIDADAVIIGAGPVGLFQIFELGLLEVKAHIIDALPYPGGQPIELYPDKPIYDIPAIPVCTGQELTDGLMKQIEPFGATFHMGQEVQVVEKQADGRFYVETSKGTQFLTKTIFIAAGVGAFQPPTLKVDGLDKFEGSQLLYRVKNPADCAGKNLVIVGGGDSALDWTLNFTAEGPNKAESVILIHRRDGFRAAPASVAKMKQMCEDYDMQFIVGQITGVEEK
;
A
#
# COMPACT_ATOMS: atom_id res chain seq x y z
N MET A 1 -18.83 -33.86 4.53
CA MET A 1 -18.82 -34.11 3.07
C MET A 1 -17.84 -33.10 2.48
N THR A 2 -16.62 -33.52 2.20
CA THR A 2 -15.66 -32.74 1.42
C THR A 2 -16.13 -32.83 -0.02
N THR A 3 -16.75 -31.74 -0.53
CA THR A 3 -16.98 -31.60 -1.97
C THR A 3 -15.62 -31.64 -2.64
N GLU A 4 -15.38 -32.69 -3.45
CA GLU A 4 -14.23 -32.69 -4.36
C GLU A 4 -14.32 -31.45 -5.23
N ARG A 5 -13.31 -30.57 -5.13
CA ARG A 5 -13.21 -29.41 -6.00
C ARG A 5 -12.87 -29.84 -7.42
N ASP A 6 -13.54 -29.22 -8.38
CA ASP A 6 -13.22 -29.41 -9.79
C ASP A 6 -12.05 -28.48 -10.16
N PHE A 7 -10.90 -29.04 -10.52
CA PHE A 7 -9.69 -28.33 -10.95
C PHE A 7 -9.58 -28.20 -12.47
N THR A 8 -10.61 -28.57 -13.23
CA THR A 8 -10.55 -28.55 -14.70
C THR A 8 -10.33 -27.15 -15.29
N GLN A 9 -10.63 -26.10 -14.55
CA GLN A 9 -10.45 -24.71 -14.92
C GLN A 9 -9.20 -24.07 -14.31
N ALA A 10 -8.49 -24.79 -13.43
CA ALA A 10 -7.32 -24.26 -12.76
C ALA A 10 -6.12 -24.14 -13.73
N ILE A 11 -5.42 -23.03 -13.67
CA ILE A 11 -4.17 -22.80 -14.39
C ILE A 11 -3.10 -23.67 -13.73
N ASP A 12 -2.52 -24.60 -14.49
CA ASP A 12 -1.35 -25.38 -14.03
C ASP A 12 -0.11 -24.50 -14.09
N ALA A 13 0.58 -24.34 -12.95
CA ALA A 13 1.69 -23.44 -12.82
C ALA A 13 2.87 -24.07 -12.06
N ASP A 14 4.10 -23.71 -12.44
CA ASP A 14 5.28 -24.10 -11.66
C ASP A 14 5.40 -23.24 -10.40
N ALA A 15 5.16 -21.93 -10.52
CA ALA A 15 5.25 -20.99 -9.43
C ALA A 15 4.14 -19.92 -9.48
N VAL A 16 3.57 -19.61 -8.31
CA VAL A 16 2.68 -18.48 -8.09
C VAL A 16 3.33 -17.54 -7.08
N ILE A 17 3.44 -16.26 -7.44
CA ILE A 17 3.95 -15.20 -6.57
C ILE A 17 2.74 -14.36 -6.11
N ILE A 18 2.60 -14.16 -4.81
CA ILE A 18 1.55 -13.34 -4.20
C ILE A 18 2.15 -12.01 -3.77
N GLY A 19 1.81 -10.94 -4.49
CA GLY A 19 2.32 -9.59 -4.31
C GLY A 19 3.29 -9.17 -5.42
N ALA A 20 2.93 -8.13 -6.17
CA ALA A 20 3.73 -7.53 -7.26
C ALA A 20 4.50 -6.27 -6.81
N GLY A 21 4.88 -6.21 -5.53
CA GLY A 21 5.83 -5.23 -5.02
C GLY A 21 7.27 -5.56 -5.43
N PRO A 22 8.27 -4.76 -5.01
CA PRO A 22 9.66 -4.93 -5.42
C PRO A 22 10.21 -6.34 -5.21
N VAL A 23 9.85 -6.99 -4.10
CA VAL A 23 10.29 -8.36 -3.79
C VAL A 23 9.68 -9.37 -4.75
N GLY A 24 8.36 -9.27 -5.01
CA GLY A 24 7.68 -10.18 -5.93
C GLY A 24 8.15 -10.01 -7.37
N LEU A 25 8.39 -8.77 -7.81
CA LEU A 25 8.96 -8.48 -9.12
C LEU A 25 10.37 -9.08 -9.24
N PHE A 26 11.24 -8.87 -8.24
CA PHE A 26 12.57 -9.46 -8.27
C PHE A 26 12.54 -11.00 -8.22
N GLN A 27 11.52 -11.60 -7.57
CA GLN A 27 11.36 -13.05 -7.58
C GLN A 27 11.10 -13.61 -9.00
N ILE A 28 10.44 -12.83 -9.88
CA ILE A 28 10.30 -13.21 -11.31
C ILE A 28 11.67 -13.33 -11.98
N PHE A 29 12.58 -12.39 -11.69
CA PHE A 29 13.95 -12.45 -12.21
C PHE A 29 14.67 -13.73 -11.78
N GLU A 30 14.64 -14.05 -10.48
CA GLU A 30 15.31 -15.24 -9.92
C GLU A 30 14.73 -16.54 -10.49
N LEU A 31 13.40 -16.63 -10.62
CA LEU A 31 12.73 -17.79 -11.23
C LEU A 31 13.05 -17.89 -12.73
N GLY A 32 13.12 -16.76 -13.43
CA GLY A 32 13.44 -16.69 -14.84
C GLY A 32 14.84 -17.21 -15.16
N LEU A 33 15.83 -16.92 -14.30
CA LEU A 33 17.18 -17.48 -14.42
C LEU A 33 17.21 -19.02 -14.31
N LEU A 34 16.21 -19.60 -13.66
CA LEU A 34 16.03 -21.05 -13.50
C LEU A 34 15.09 -21.64 -14.56
N GLU A 35 14.66 -20.84 -15.54
CA GLU A 35 13.68 -21.21 -16.58
C GLU A 35 12.29 -21.61 -16.00
N VAL A 36 11.98 -21.17 -14.78
CA VAL A 36 10.67 -21.38 -14.13
C VAL A 36 9.73 -20.25 -14.49
N LYS A 37 8.63 -20.57 -15.15
CA LYS A 37 7.59 -19.59 -15.46
C LYS A 37 6.73 -19.29 -14.24
N ALA A 38 6.54 -18.00 -13.94
CA ALA A 38 5.78 -17.55 -12.81
C ALA A 38 4.48 -16.85 -13.22
N HIS A 39 3.43 -17.08 -12.43
CA HIS A 39 2.25 -16.25 -12.37
C HIS A 39 2.35 -15.34 -11.14
N ILE A 40 2.12 -14.04 -11.30
CA ILE A 40 2.14 -13.08 -10.19
C ILE A 40 0.75 -12.48 -10.00
N ILE A 41 0.30 -12.41 -8.75
CA ILE A 41 -1.03 -11.97 -8.36
C ILE A 41 -0.88 -10.77 -7.42
N ASP A 42 -1.63 -9.69 -7.66
CA ASP A 42 -1.68 -8.55 -6.75
C ASP A 42 -3.10 -7.97 -6.66
N ALA A 43 -3.45 -7.50 -5.47
CA ALA A 43 -4.71 -6.81 -5.21
C ALA A 43 -4.79 -5.44 -5.91
N LEU A 44 -3.66 -4.78 -6.10
CA LEU A 44 -3.58 -3.53 -6.86
C LEU A 44 -3.77 -3.76 -8.36
N PRO A 45 -4.33 -2.79 -9.10
CA PRO A 45 -4.51 -2.89 -10.55
C PRO A 45 -3.22 -2.68 -11.35
N TYR A 46 -2.09 -2.40 -10.70
CA TYR A 46 -0.77 -2.15 -11.27
C TYR A 46 0.34 -2.70 -10.38
N PRO A 47 1.50 -3.07 -10.96
CA PRO A 47 2.65 -3.54 -10.20
C PRO A 47 3.35 -2.39 -9.46
N GLY A 48 4.21 -2.73 -8.48
CA GLY A 48 5.06 -1.82 -7.74
C GLY A 48 4.80 -1.83 -6.24
N GLY A 49 3.61 -2.27 -5.78
CA GLY A 49 3.31 -2.41 -4.35
C GLY A 49 3.40 -1.09 -3.58
N GLN A 50 3.93 -1.14 -2.35
CA GLN A 50 3.99 0.02 -1.45
C GLN A 50 4.72 1.25 -2.05
N PRO A 51 5.86 1.14 -2.73
CA PRO A 51 6.54 2.30 -3.30
C PRO A 51 5.66 3.11 -4.25
N ILE A 52 4.93 2.45 -5.14
CA ILE A 52 4.01 3.13 -6.07
C ILE A 52 2.76 3.63 -5.37
N GLU A 53 2.23 2.83 -4.47
CA GLU A 53 0.93 3.09 -3.88
C GLU A 53 0.97 4.20 -2.82
N LEU A 54 2.06 4.32 -2.07
CA LEU A 54 2.14 5.21 -0.91
C LEU A 54 3.05 6.43 -1.14
N TYR A 55 4.10 6.30 -1.96
CA TYR A 55 5.13 7.34 -2.11
C TYR A 55 5.85 7.26 -3.46
N PRO A 56 5.14 7.31 -4.60
CA PRO A 56 5.73 7.12 -5.93
C PRO A 56 6.86 8.09 -6.25
N ASP A 57 6.75 9.34 -5.78
CA ASP A 57 7.70 10.43 -6.06
C ASP A 57 8.69 10.69 -4.90
N LYS A 58 8.56 9.96 -3.78
CA LYS A 58 9.45 10.13 -2.64
C LYS A 58 10.81 9.49 -2.93
N PRO A 59 11.94 10.19 -2.66
CA PRO A 59 13.26 9.61 -2.82
C PRO A 59 13.50 8.48 -1.81
N ILE A 60 14.06 7.38 -2.31
CA ILE A 60 14.47 6.18 -1.58
C ILE A 60 16.00 6.08 -1.66
N TYR A 61 16.68 5.82 -0.54
CA TYR A 61 18.14 5.85 -0.41
C TYR A 61 18.75 4.52 0.02
N ASP A 62 17.92 3.53 0.35
CA ASP A 62 18.31 2.26 0.97
C ASP A 62 18.20 1.06 0.03
N ILE A 63 18.22 1.30 -1.28
CA ILE A 63 18.29 0.24 -2.28
C ILE A 63 19.76 -0.06 -2.61
N PRO A 64 20.25 -1.30 -2.44
CA PRO A 64 21.62 -1.65 -2.75
C PRO A 64 22.03 -1.25 -4.17
N ALA A 65 23.19 -0.62 -4.31
CA ALA A 65 23.77 -0.14 -5.56
C ALA A 65 22.99 0.98 -6.29
N ILE A 66 21.88 1.46 -5.74
CA ILE A 66 21.13 2.63 -6.25
C ILE A 66 21.22 3.72 -5.20
N PRO A 67 22.06 4.76 -5.37
CA PRO A 67 22.27 5.81 -4.36
C PRO A 67 20.99 6.58 -4.01
N VAL A 68 20.12 6.78 -5.00
CA VAL A 68 18.80 7.39 -4.85
C VAL A 68 17.91 7.01 -6.04
N CYS A 69 16.66 6.70 -5.78
CA CYS A 69 15.61 6.56 -6.78
C CYS A 69 14.26 6.93 -6.15
N THR A 70 13.27 7.19 -6.97
CA THR A 70 11.87 7.29 -6.54
C THR A 70 11.22 5.90 -6.50
N GLY A 71 10.04 5.79 -5.88
CA GLY A 71 9.24 4.55 -5.92
C GLY A 71 8.88 4.15 -7.36
N GLN A 72 8.61 5.13 -8.22
CA GLN A 72 8.31 4.90 -9.65
C GLN A 72 9.56 4.38 -10.38
N GLU A 73 10.70 5.05 -10.25
CA GLU A 73 11.95 4.64 -10.91
C GLU A 73 12.40 3.23 -10.49
N LEU A 74 12.24 2.88 -9.22
CA LEU A 74 12.52 1.52 -8.73
C LEU A 74 11.63 0.49 -9.42
N THR A 75 10.33 0.76 -9.50
CA THR A 75 9.37 -0.15 -10.13
C THR A 75 9.64 -0.29 -11.62
N ASP A 76 9.88 0.82 -12.33
CA ASP A 76 10.19 0.81 -13.76
C ASP A 76 11.48 0.02 -14.05
N GLY A 77 12.49 0.19 -13.19
CA GLY A 77 13.73 -0.59 -13.27
C GLY A 77 13.51 -2.09 -13.12
N LEU A 78 12.71 -2.49 -12.12
CA LEU A 78 12.37 -3.90 -11.89
C LEU A 78 11.54 -4.48 -13.04
N MET A 79 10.53 -3.74 -13.54
CA MET A 79 9.73 -4.17 -14.68
C MET A 79 10.57 -4.40 -15.93
N LYS A 80 11.51 -3.50 -16.21
CA LYS A 80 12.48 -3.66 -17.32
C LYS A 80 13.39 -4.87 -17.10
N GLN A 81 13.83 -5.12 -15.88
CA GLN A 81 14.70 -6.25 -15.53
C GLN A 81 14.04 -7.61 -15.78
N ILE A 82 12.71 -7.70 -15.53
CA ILE A 82 11.96 -8.95 -15.66
C ILE A 82 11.32 -9.15 -17.04
N GLU A 83 11.34 -8.17 -17.91
CA GLU A 83 10.74 -8.21 -19.25
C GLU A 83 11.15 -9.48 -20.06
N PRO A 84 12.43 -9.92 -20.06
CA PRO A 84 12.84 -11.10 -20.82
C PRO A 84 12.21 -12.42 -20.36
N PHE A 85 11.69 -12.50 -19.14
CA PHE A 85 11.22 -13.75 -18.54
C PHE A 85 9.73 -14.04 -18.73
N GLY A 86 8.95 -13.07 -19.23
CA GLY A 86 7.58 -13.28 -19.71
C GLY A 86 6.60 -13.80 -18.64
N ALA A 87 6.68 -13.31 -17.39
CA ALA A 87 5.75 -13.66 -16.34
C ALA A 87 4.31 -13.22 -16.67
N THR A 88 3.32 -13.96 -16.20
CA THR A 88 1.91 -13.62 -16.37
C THR A 88 1.38 -12.89 -15.15
N PHE A 89 0.86 -11.68 -15.36
CA PHE A 89 0.32 -10.82 -14.31
C PHE A 89 -1.18 -10.96 -14.15
N HIS A 90 -1.66 -11.14 -12.92
CA HIS A 90 -3.06 -11.20 -12.51
C HIS A 90 -3.33 -10.05 -11.53
N MET A 91 -3.55 -8.85 -12.10
CA MET A 91 -3.70 -7.63 -11.31
C MET A 91 -5.14 -7.35 -10.90
N GLY A 92 -5.31 -6.61 -9.79
CA GLY A 92 -6.61 -6.29 -9.21
C GLY A 92 -7.34 -7.54 -8.69
N GLN A 93 -6.60 -8.52 -8.22
CA GLN A 93 -7.11 -9.78 -7.66
C GLN A 93 -6.43 -10.06 -6.33
N GLU A 94 -7.21 -10.33 -5.31
CA GLU A 94 -6.73 -10.73 -4.00
C GLU A 94 -6.75 -12.25 -3.88
N VAL A 95 -5.68 -12.85 -3.37
CA VAL A 95 -5.67 -14.29 -3.05
C VAL A 95 -6.52 -14.52 -1.80
N GLN A 96 -7.56 -15.32 -1.93
CA GLN A 96 -8.50 -15.63 -0.85
C GLN A 96 -8.33 -17.02 -0.30
N VAL A 97 -7.88 -17.97 -1.14
CA VAL A 97 -7.74 -19.38 -0.75
C VAL A 97 -6.34 -19.86 -1.12
N VAL A 98 -5.70 -20.53 -0.17
CA VAL A 98 -4.46 -21.31 -0.39
C VAL A 98 -4.60 -22.62 0.34
N GLU A 99 -4.61 -23.74 -0.39
CA GLU A 99 -4.77 -25.07 0.19
C GLU A 99 -3.77 -26.05 -0.39
N LYS A 100 -3.08 -26.79 0.48
CA LYS A 100 -2.20 -27.88 0.05
C LYS A 100 -3.01 -29.08 -0.37
N GLN A 101 -2.70 -29.62 -1.56
CA GLN A 101 -3.36 -30.79 -2.11
C GLN A 101 -2.64 -32.09 -1.72
N ALA A 102 -3.32 -33.22 -1.87
CA ALA A 102 -2.78 -34.53 -1.51
C ALA A 102 -1.55 -34.94 -2.36
N ASP A 103 -1.46 -34.44 -3.58
CA ASP A 103 -0.32 -34.65 -4.50
C ASP A 103 0.89 -33.74 -4.22
N GLY A 104 0.79 -32.89 -3.19
CA GLY A 104 1.84 -31.97 -2.76
C GLY A 104 1.79 -30.60 -3.40
N ARG A 105 0.97 -30.37 -4.44
CA ARG A 105 0.74 -29.05 -5.04
C ARG A 105 -0.14 -28.17 -4.14
N PHE A 106 -0.26 -26.91 -4.51
CA PHE A 106 -1.11 -25.93 -3.85
C PHE A 106 -2.23 -25.49 -4.79
N TYR A 107 -3.45 -25.49 -4.29
CA TYR A 107 -4.56 -24.79 -4.90
C TYR A 107 -4.58 -23.34 -4.41
N VAL A 108 -4.71 -22.39 -5.35
CA VAL A 108 -4.83 -20.96 -5.06
C VAL A 108 -6.04 -20.42 -5.79
N GLU A 109 -6.88 -19.64 -5.09
CA GLU A 109 -8.05 -18.98 -5.69
C GLU A 109 -8.06 -17.50 -5.33
N THR A 110 -8.43 -16.68 -6.31
CA THR A 110 -8.49 -15.23 -6.18
C THR A 110 -9.91 -14.72 -6.02
N SER A 111 -10.05 -13.46 -5.60
CA SER A 111 -11.32 -12.73 -5.48
C SER A 111 -12.12 -12.61 -6.78
N LYS A 112 -11.47 -12.85 -7.93
CA LYS A 112 -12.13 -12.89 -9.25
C LYS A 112 -12.42 -14.30 -9.75
N GLY A 113 -12.20 -15.32 -8.91
CA GLY A 113 -12.42 -16.71 -9.27
C GLY A 113 -11.32 -17.30 -10.16
N THR A 114 -10.18 -16.62 -10.34
CA THR A 114 -9.03 -17.22 -11.03
C THR A 114 -8.43 -18.29 -10.13
N GLN A 115 -8.25 -19.48 -10.70
CA GLN A 115 -7.78 -20.67 -9.96
C GLN A 115 -6.43 -21.14 -10.49
N PHE A 116 -5.57 -21.59 -9.59
CA PHE A 116 -4.26 -22.13 -9.91
C PHE A 116 -4.05 -23.46 -9.19
N LEU A 117 -3.34 -24.36 -9.87
CA LEU A 117 -2.77 -25.54 -9.26
C LEU A 117 -1.25 -25.47 -9.46
N THR A 118 -0.52 -25.12 -8.40
CA THR A 118 0.89 -24.76 -8.49
C THR A 118 1.78 -25.66 -7.63
N LYS A 119 3.03 -25.86 -8.08
CA LYS A 119 4.04 -26.60 -7.31
C LYS A 119 4.62 -25.77 -6.16
N THR A 120 4.71 -24.43 -6.34
CA THR A 120 5.38 -23.53 -5.39
C THR A 120 4.64 -22.21 -5.27
N ILE A 121 4.61 -21.65 -4.04
CA ILE A 121 4.06 -20.33 -3.76
C ILE A 121 5.15 -19.48 -3.11
N PHE A 122 5.32 -18.26 -3.60
CA PHE A 122 6.13 -17.21 -3.00
C PHE A 122 5.23 -16.13 -2.42
N ILE A 123 5.29 -15.91 -1.11
CA ILE A 123 4.46 -14.90 -0.44
C ILE A 123 5.30 -13.63 -0.28
N ALA A 124 5.03 -12.63 -1.13
CA ALA A 124 5.65 -11.32 -1.15
C ALA A 124 4.61 -10.20 -0.92
N ALA A 125 3.55 -10.50 -0.17
CA ALA A 125 2.34 -9.69 -0.03
C ALA A 125 2.52 -8.36 0.74
N GLY A 126 3.70 -8.10 1.33
CA GLY A 126 3.99 -6.85 2.03
C GLY A 126 2.98 -6.54 3.14
N VAL A 127 2.28 -5.43 3.02
CA VAL A 127 1.21 -5.02 3.96
C VAL A 127 -0.17 -5.61 3.62
N GLY A 128 -0.23 -6.52 2.65
CA GLY A 128 -1.48 -7.12 2.16
C GLY A 128 -2.20 -6.25 1.12
N ALA A 129 -3.52 -6.36 1.07
CA ALA A 129 -4.36 -5.75 0.04
C ALA A 129 -4.58 -4.22 0.19
N PHE A 130 -3.72 -3.52 0.90
CA PHE A 130 -3.79 -2.06 1.13
C PHE A 130 -5.14 -1.60 1.72
N GLN A 131 -5.73 -2.41 2.57
CA GLN A 131 -6.91 -1.99 3.31
C GLN A 131 -6.47 -1.15 4.53
N PRO A 132 -6.66 0.17 4.51
CA PRO A 132 -6.30 1.01 5.64
C PRO A 132 -7.17 0.68 6.85
N PRO A 133 -6.65 0.80 8.08
CA PRO A 133 -7.49 0.75 9.27
C PRO A 133 -8.54 1.85 9.19
N THR A 134 -9.81 1.47 9.15
CA THR A 134 -10.91 2.42 9.07
C THR A 134 -11.23 3.02 10.44
N LEU A 135 -11.65 4.28 10.46
CA LEU A 135 -12.21 4.90 11.66
C LEU A 135 -13.59 4.30 11.94
N LYS A 136 -13.74 3.71 13.13
CA LYS A 136 -15.01 3.13 13.57
C LYS A 136 -15.90 4.22 14.18
N VAL A 137 -16.49 5.02 13.30
CA VAL A 137 -17.42 6.12 13.67
C VAL A 137 -18.64 6.00 12.78
N ASP A 138 -19.81 5.93 13.39
CA ASP A 138 -21.07 5.75 12.68
C ASP A 138 -21.34 6.92 11.70
N GLY A 139 -21.72 6.58 10.47
CA GLY A 139 -22.07 7.54 9.42
C GLY A 139 -20.85 8.23 8.76
N LEU A 140 -19.62 7.82 9.07
CA LEU A 140 -18.42 8.39 8.47
C LEU A 140 -18.14 7.82 7.06
N ASP A 141 -18.60 6.59 6.81
CA ASP A 141 -18.44 5.85 5.55
C ASP A 141 -19.02 6.57 4.33
N LYS A 142 -20.12 7.32 4.52
CA LYS A 142 -20.74 8.12 3.44
C LYS A 142 -19.82 9.21 2.87
N PHE A 143 -18.77 9.59 3.59
CA PHE A 143 -17.82 10.63 3.17
C PHE A 143 -16.55 10.06 2.54
N GLU A 144 -16.41 8.73 2.52
CA GLU A 144 -15.22 8.08 1.96
C GLU A 144 -15.02 8.41 0.49
N GLY A 145 -13.77 8.71 0.12
CA GLY A 145 -13.40 9.12 -1.24
C GLY A 145 -13.71 10.58 -1.58
N SER A 146 -14.39 11.32 -0.70
CA SER A 146 -14.72 12.74 -0.89
C SER A 146 -14.10 13.62 0.21
N GLN A 147 -14.68 13.61 1.41
CA GLN A 147 -14.22 14.37 2.57
C GLN A 147 -13.43 13.51 3.56
N LEU A 148 -13.60 12.19 3.53
CA LEU A 148 -12.80 11.22 4.26
C LEU A 148 -11.84 10.51 3.31
N LEU A 149 -10.55 10.71 3.53
CA LEU A 149 -9.49 10.10 2.74
C LEU A 149 -8.61 9.23 3.65
N TYR A 150 -8.55 7.93 3.39
CA TYR A 150 -7.57 7.06 4.05
C TYR A 150 -6.20 7.11 3.37
N ARG A 151 -6.14 7.76 2.21
CA ARG A 151 -4.92 7.97 1.42
C ARG A 151 -5.06 9.22 0.57
N VAL A 152 -4.02 10.03 0.55
CA VAL A 152 -3.91 11.21 -0.33
C VAL A 152 -3.21 10.77 -1.61
N LYS A 153 -3.94 10.78 -2.73
CA LYS A 153 -3.39 10.47 -4.06
C LYS A 153 -2.75 11.68 -4.72
N ASN A 154 -3.37 12.83 -4.58
CA ASN A 154 -2.88 14.09 -5.10
C ASN A 154 -2.94 15.16 -4.01
N PRO A 155 -1.81 15.62 -3.48
CA PRO A 155 -1.78 16.63 -2.42
C PRO A 155 -2.45 17.94 -2.80
N ALA A 156 -2.42 18.32 -4.08
CA ALA A 156 -3.03 19.56 -4.55
C ALA A 156 -4.56 19.59 -4.31
N ASP A 157 -5.22 18.44 -4.23
CA ASP A 157 -6.64 18.36 -3.94
C ASP A 157 -7.00 18.80 -2.51
N CYS A 158 -6.00 18.88 -1.62
CA CYS A 158 -6.13 19.31 -0.24
C CYS A 158 -5.74 20.79 -0.02
N ALA A 159 -5.14 21.44 -1.01
CA ALA A 159 -4.71 22.83 -0.91
C ALA A 159 -5.88 23.78 -0.61
N GLY A 160 -5.66 24.72 0.31
CA GLY A 160 -6.65 25.72 0.72
C GLY A 160 -7.86 25.16 1.49
N LYS A 161 -7.83 23.90 1.91
CA LYS A 161 -8.90 23.25 2.69
C LYS A 161 -8.58 23.23 4.19
N ASN A 162 -9.63 23.09 5.01
CA ASN A 162 -9.47 22.83 6.43
C ASN A 162 -9.32 21.33 6.63
N LEU A 163 -8.17 20.90 7.12
CA LEU A 163 -7.79 19.50 7.21
C LEU A 163 -7.75 19.01 8.67
N VAL A 164 -8.33 17.84 8.89
CA VAL A 164 -8.16 17.07 10.12
C VAL A 164 -7.39 15.80 9.77
N ILE A 165 -6.18 15.66 10.30
CA ILE A 165 -5.33 14.49 10.10
C ILE A 165 -5.38 13.63 11.35
N VAL A 166 -5.68 12.35 11.20
CA VAL A 166 -5.81 11.41 12.31
C VAL A 166 -4.69 10.38 12.25
N GLY A 167 -3.80 10.40 13.24
CA GLY A 167 -2.70 9.44 13.29
C GLY A 167 -1.52 9.93 14.13
N GLY A 168 -0.51 9.07 14.29
CA GLY A 168 0.69 9.37 15.07
C GLY A 168 1.92 8.59 14.60
N GLY A 169 1.90 8.11 13.36
CA GLY A 169 3.04 7.52 12.65
C GLY A 169 3.63 8.50 11.63
N ASP A 170 4.70 8.08 10.94
CA ASP A 170 5.41 8.90 9.96
C ASP A 170 4.48 9.49 8.90
N SER A 171 3.59 8.68 8.32
CA SER A 171 2.64 9.16 7.30
C SER A 171 1.75 10.31 7.77
N ALA A 172 1.23 10.24 9.01
CA ALA A 172 0.40 11.31 9.54
C ALA A 172 1.21 12.60 9.77
N LEU A 173 2.44 12.47 10.30
CA LEU A 173 3.33 13.61 10.51
C LEU A 173 3.80 14.22 9.19
N ASP A 174 4.18 13.39 8.22
CA ASP A 174 4.62 13.85 6.89
C ASP A 174 3.51 14.68 6.20
N TRP A 175 2.28 14.19 6.21
CA TRP A 175 1.15 14.95 5.65
C TRP A 175 0.84 16.21 6.45
N THR A 176 0.90 16.14 7.78
CA THR A 176 0.72 17.32 8.63
C THR A 176 1.74 18.41 8.28
N LEU A 177 3.02 18.04 8.20
CA LEU A 177 4.08 18.99 7.87
C LEU A 177 3.97 19.52 6.44
N ASN A 178 3.59 18.66 5.48
CA ASN A 178 3.44 19.04 4.07
C ASN A 178 2.32 20.08 3.89
N PHE A 179 1.16 19.86 4.51
CA PHE A 179 0.01 20.75 4.36
C PHE A 179 0.08 22.02 5.23
N THR A 180 0.90 22.03 6.27
CA THR A 180 1.13 23.23 7.10
C THR A 180 2.20 24.14 6.49
N ALA A 181 3.22 23.55 5.83
CA ALA A 181 4.32 24.32 5.26
C ALA A 181 3.88 25.21 4.10
N GLU A 182 4.58 26.34 3.92
CA GLU A 182 4.42 27.19 2.74
C GLU A 182 4.71 26.42 1.46
N GLY A 183 3.82 26.52 0.47
CA GLY A 183 3.98 25.84 -0.80
C GLY A 183 2.65 25.60 -1.53
N PRO A 184 2.71 24.91 -2.67
CA PRO A 184 1.55 24.69 -3.54
C PRO A 184 0.44 23.84 -2.91
N ASN A 185 0.78 23.05 -1.89
CA ASN A 185 -0.15 22.16 -1.20
C ASN A 185 -0.65 22.72 0.13
N LYS A 186 -0.31 23.97 0.49
CA LYS A 186 -0.67 24.55 1.78
C LYS A 186 -2.18 24.52 1.99
N ALA A 187 -2.61 23.95 3.12
CA ALA A 187 -3.98 23.97 3.57
C ALA A 187 -4.36 25.30 4.22
N GLU A 188 -5.64 25.62 4.30
CA GLU A 188 -6.15 26.78 5.06
C GLU A 188 -5.91 26.61 6.55
N SER A 189 -6.16 25.40 7.07
CA SER A 189 -5.83 25.03 8.45
C SER A 189 -5.54 23.54 8.56
N VAL A 190 -4.70 23.18 9.54
CA VAL A 190 -4.34 21.77 9.82
C VAL A 190 -4.54 21.48 11.29
N ILE A 191 -5.30 20.44 11.60
CA ILE A 191 -5.45 19.87 12.95
C ILE A 191 -4.96 18.42 12.90
N LEU A 192 -3.95 18.11 13.71
CA LEU A 192 -3.52 16.72 13.93
C LEU A 192 -4.22 16.18 15.16
N ILE A 193 -4.89 15.04 15.04
CA ILE A 193 -5.50 14.32 16.17
C ILE A 193 -4.79 12.99 16.39
N HIS A 194 -4.30 12.78 17.61
CA HIS A 194 -3.76 11.49 18.01
C HIS A 194 -4.22 11.12 19.43
N ARG A 195 -4.47 9.82 19.64
CA ARG A 195 -5.01 9.30 20.91
C ARG A 195 -4.13 9.50 22.15
N ARG A 196 -2.88 9.91 21.99
CA ARG A 196 -1.90 10.15 23.06
C ARG A 196 -0.84 11.15 22.62
N ASP A 197 -0.18 11.79 23.59
CA ASP A 197 1.03 12.60 23.33
C ASP A 197 2.28 11.70 23.31
N GLY A 198 2.37 10.88 22.25
CA GLY A 198 3.49 10.00 22.03
C GLY A 198 3.39 9.40 20.63
N PHE A 199 4.37 9.69 19.80
CA PHE A 199 4.39 9.40 18.38
C PHE A 199 5.30 8.20 18.08
N ARG A 200 4.96 7.46 16.99
CA ARG A 200 5.85 6.46 16.40
C ARG A 200 6.67 7.01 15.23
N ALA A 201 6.42 8.26 14.87
CA ALA A 201 7.10 8.95 13.79
C ALA A 201 8.54 9.34 14.18
N ALA A 202 9.35 9.69 13.18
CA ALA A 202 10.71 10.15 13.37
C ALA A 202 10.78 11.33 14.34
N PRO A 203 11.72 11.35 15.31
CA PRO A 203 11.82 12.42 16.32
C PRO A 203 11.93 13.81 15.71
N ALA A 204 12.62 13.95 14.57
CA ALA A 204 12.76 15.23 13.87
C ALA A 204 11.42 15.77 13.35
N SER A 205 10.57 14.90 12.78
CA SER A 205 9.22 15.27 12.32
C SER A 205 8.33 15.69 13.50
N VAL A 206 8.42 14.97 14.63
CA VAL A 206 7.69 15.32 15.86
C VAL A 206 8.12 16.69 16.41
N ALA A 207 9.43 16.95 16.47
CA ALA A 207 9.96 18.24 16.93
C ALA A 207 9.48 19.39 16.05
N LYS A 208 9.52 19.21 14.71
CA LYS A 208 9.05 20.20 13.75
C LYS A 208 7.55 20.48 13.88
N MET A 209 6.73 19.44 14.04
CA MET A 209 5.29 19.55 14.27
C MET A 209 4.99 20.34 15.54
N LYS A 210 5.69 20.05 16.66
CA LYS A 210 5.53 20.78 17.92
C LYS A 210 5.90 22.26 17.77
N GLN A 211 6.99 22.58 17.04
CA GLN A 211 7.38 23.96 16.75
C GLN A 211 6.27 24.68 15.97
N MET A 212 5.69 24.06 14.93
CA MET A 212 4.59 24.64 14.17
C MET A 212 3.33 24.88 15.02
N CYS A 213 3.10 24.07 16.06
CA CYS A 213 2.04 24.34 17.03
C CYS A 213 2.35 25.57 17.92
N GLU A 214 3.61 25.74 18.37
CA GLU A 214 4.06 26.91 19.13
C GLU A 214 3.97 28.20 18.31
N ASP A 215 4.23 28.11 17.00
CA ASP A 215 4.17 29.22 16.04
C ASP A 215 2.71 29.52 15.58
N TYR A 216 1.73 28.75 16.05
CA TYR A 216 0.30 28.85 15.69
C TYR A 216 -0.02 28.55 14.22
N ASP A 217 0.84 27.85 13.51
CA ASP A 217 0.62 27.43 12.13
C ASP A 217 -0.34 26.26 12.02
N MET A 218 -0.46 25.45 13.07
CA MET A 218 -1.34 24.30 13.16
C MET A 218 -1.77 23.99 14.61
N GLN A 219 -2.68 23.01 14.77
CA GLN A 219 -3.08 22.52 16.10
C GLN A 219 -2.81 21.03 16.24
N PHE A 220 -2.39 20.63 17.45
CA PHE A 220 -2.34 19.24 17.86
C PHE A 220 -3.34 18.98 18.98
N ILE A 221 -4.18 17.97 18.84
CA ILE A 221 -5.20 17.57 19.81
C ILE A 221 -4.97 16.12 20.23
N VAL A 222 -4.81 15.91 21.53
CA VAL A 222 -4.82 14.56 22.11
C VAL A 222 -6.28 14.11 22.25
N GLY A 223 -6.70 13.16 21.42
CA GLY A 223 -8.10 12.73 21.37
C GLY A 223 -8.37 11.67 20.32
N GLN A 224 -9.65 11.34 20.18
CA GLN A 224 -10.17 10.42 19.16
C GLN A 224 -11.44 11.01 18.55
N ILE A 225 -11.70 10.69 17.28
CA ILE A 225 -12.95 11.01 16.62
C ILE A 225 -14.03 10.06 17.16
N THR A 226 -15.10 10.62 17.71
CA THR A 226 -16.23 9.86 18.29
C THR A 226 -17.54 10.05 17.55
N GLY A 227 -17.61 11.04 16.66
CA GLY A 227 -18.81 11.35 15.88
C GLY A 227 -18.51 12.31 14.75
N VAL A 228 -19.45 12.40 13.81
CA VAL A 228 -19.46 13.34 12.70
C VAL A 228 -20.84 13.95 12.59
N GLU A 229 -20.89 15.26 12.38
CA GLU A 229 -22.13 16.01 12.14
C GLU A 229 -22.00 16.73 10.80
N GLU A 230 -23.08 16.65 10.02
CA GLU A 230 -23.20 17.37 8.75
C GLU A 230 -23.89 18.71 9.01
N LYS A 231 -23.29 19.80 8.53
CA LYS A 231 -23.82 21.15 8.68
C LYS A 231 -24.33 21.67 7.35
#